data_d74b4faebdddb6c0c0a17b06f57f24b5
#
_entry.id   d74b4faebdddb6c0c0a17b06f57f24b5
#
_cell.length_a   1.000
_cell.length_b   1.000
_cell.length_c   1.000
_cell.angle_alpha   90.00
_cell.angle_beta   90.00
_cell.angle_gamma   90.00
#
_symmetry.space_group_name_H-M   'P 1'
#
loop_
_entity.id
_entity.type
_entity.pdbx_description
1 polymer ?
#
loop_
_entity_poly.entity_id
_entity_poly.type
_entity_poly.pdbx_seq_one_letter_code
_entity_poly.pdbx_strand_id
1 'polypeptide(L)'
;MLFRSIGSAVAEALARAGAAVLVTDVDESAAAAVAGKIDAAGLTADSAPLDVRDRSAADSAMARAAALADGTLHILVNNAGVIAPAMFDKLEEEAFRRVLDIHVMGTFHCAQAALPFLPDDGRGRIINVTSSAGLVGTLGQVNYSAAKAGIIGLTKSLARELARRRVLVNALAPLAATPMTETIRTNEKFAAQMLARIPLGRWAEPAEIAGSFVFLASDAASFITGQVLPVDGGMVM
;
A
#
# COMPACT_ATOMS: atom_id res chain seq x y z
N MET A 1 -0.66 17.99 -8.71
CA MET A 1 -1.47 17.32 -7.64
C MET A 1 -1.05 15.87 -7.37
N LEU A 2 -0.28 15.24 -8.21
CA LEU A 2 0.16 13.82 -8.15
C LEU A 2 1.06 13.45 -6.94
N PHE A 3 1.72 14.40 -6.30
CA PHE A 3 2.77 14.15 -5.29
C PHE A 3 2.27 14.05 -3.83
N ARG A 4 0.96 14.03 -3.58
CA ARG A 4 0.38 13.92 -2.24
C ARG A 4 -0.25 12.55 -1.95
N SER A 5 0.19 11.49 -2.64
CA SER A 5 -0.26 10.13 -2.35
C SER A 5 0.68 9.45 -1.34
N ILE A 6 0.16 8.48 -0.60
CA ILE A 6 0.97 7.65 0.30
C ILE A 6 2.03 6.91 -0.53
N GLY A 7 1.65 6.35 -1.69
CA GLY A 7 2.57 5.60 -2.55
C GLY A 7 3.79 6.41 -2.99
N SER A 8 3.60 7.67 -3.43
CA SER A 8 4.73 8.51 -3.81
C SER A 8 5.65 8.87 -2.65
N ALA A 9 5.07 9.15 -1.47
CA ALA A 9 5.87 9.43 -0.27
C ALA A 9 6.65 8.19 0.21
N VAL A 10 6.05 7.01 0.10
CA VAL A 10 6.70 5.73 0.43
C VAL A 10 7.85 5.43 -0.53
N ALA A 11 7.63 5.58 -1.85
CA ALA A 11 8.68 5.40 -2.85
C ALA A 11 9.89 6.32 -2.59
N GLU A 12 9.64 7.61 -2.34
CA GLU A 12 10.67 8.58 -2.02
C GLU A 12 11.40 8.23 -0.70
N ALA A 13 10.68 7.80 0.34
CA ALA A 13 11.27 7.45 1.62
C ALA A 13 12.13 6.17 1.54
N LEU A 14 11.69 5.15 0.82
CA LEU A 14 12.47 3.93 0.60
C LEU A 14 13.73 4.23 -0.23
N ALA A 15 13.63 5.05 -1.27
CA ALA A 15 14.80 5.48 -2.04
C ALA A 15 15.81 6.25 -1.19
N ARG A 16 15.36 7.17 -0.32
CA ARG A 16 16.22 7.88 0.64
C ARG A 16 16.87 6.95 1.67
N ALA A 17 16.22 5.83 1.97
CA ALA A 17 16.77 4.78 2.83
C ALA A 17 17.75 3.84 2.10
N GLY A 18 18.05 4.10 0.81
CA GLY A 18 19.04 3.36 0.01
C GLY A 18 18.46 2.27 -0.89
N ALA A 19 17.15 2.14 -1.02
CA ALA A 19 16.54 1.19 -1.95
C ALA A 19 16.58 1.71 -3.38
N ALA A 20 16.83 0.81 -4.36
CA ALA A 20 16.44 1.03 -5.74
C ALA A 20 14.94 0.76 -5.89
N VAL A 21 14.17 1.72 -6.42
CA VAL A 21 12.70 1.67 -6.38
C VAL A 21 12.11 1.60 -7.79
N LEU A 22 11.32 0.56 -8.07
CA LEU A 22 10.42 0.58 -9.21
C LEU A 22 9.08 1.18 -8.78
N VAL A 23 8.73 2.32 -9.34
CA VAL A 23 7.44 2.98 -9.12
C VAL A 23 6.46 2.48 -10.16
N THR A 24 5.29 2.01 -9.73
CA THR A 24 4.26 1.50 -10.65
C THR A 24 2.92 2.18 -10.42
N ASP A 25 2.21 2.46 -11.50
CA ASP A 25 0.83 2.96 -11.51
C ASP A 25 0.14 2.50 -12.79
N VAL A 26 -1.19 2.47 -12.81
CA VAL A 26 -1.96 2.28 -14.06
C VAL A 26 -1.77 3.47 -15.00
N ASP A 27 -1.54 4.65 -14.46
CA ASP A 27 -1.10 5.84 -15.19
C ASP A 27 0.43 5.88 -15.26
N GLU A 28 0.98 5.47 -16.41
CA GLU A 28 2.41 5.44 -16.66
C GLU A 28 3.06 6.82 -16.44
N SER A 29 2.39 7.90 -16.81
CA SER A 29 2.90 9.26 -16.65
C SER A 29 3.03 9.64 -15.17
N ALA A 30 2.10 9.19 -14.33
CA ALA A 30 2.16 9.38 -12.89
C ALA A 30 3.32 8.61 -12.26
N ALA A 31 3.53 7.36 -12.67
CA ALA A 31 4.67 6.56 -12.20
C ALA A 31 6.00 7.20 -12.60
N ALA A 32 6.14 7.59 -13.88
CA ALA A 32 7.34 8.23 -14.41
C ALA A 32 7.67 9.57 -13.73
N ALA A 33 6.66 10.37 -13.41
CA ALA A 33 6.85 11.63 -12.70
C ALA A 33 7.41 11.45 -11.28
N VAL A 34 6.97 10.40 -10.56
CA VAL A 34 7.50 10.06 -9.23
C VAL A 34 8.92 9.53 -9.33
N ALA A 35 9.19 8.60 -10.24
CA ALA A 35 10.53 8.05 -10.47
C ALA A 35 11.52 9.14 -10.87
N GLY A 36 11.14 10.02 -11.81
CA GLY A 36 11.99 11.14 -12.23
C GLY A 36 12.31 12.13 -11.11
N LYS A 37 11.40 12.35 -10.17
CA LYS A 37 11.68 13.18 -8.98
C LYS A 37 12.71 12.51 -8.05
N ILE A 38 12.63 11.20 -7.90
CA ILE A 38 13.58 10.43 -7.07
C ILE A 38 14.97 10.45 -7.74
N ASP A 39 15.01 10.21 -9.04
CA ASP A 39 16.25 10.23 -9.84
C ASP A 39 16.92 11.62 -9.84
N ALA A 40 16.14 12.69 -9.99
CA ALA A 40 16.62 14.06 -9.90
C ALA A 40 17.22 14.43 -8.53
N ALA A 41 16.90 13.67 -7.48
CA ALA A 41 17.50 13.79 -6.15
C ALA A 41 18.80 12.96 -6.01
N GLY A 42 19.30 12.33 -7.09
CA GLY A 42 20.50 11.49 -7.09
C GLY A 42 20.27 10.09 -6.49
N LEU A 43 19.02 9.64 -6.43
CA LEU A 43 18.61 8.32 -5.90
C LEU A 43 18.21 7.41 -7.07
N THR A 44 18.18 6.10 -6.85
CA THR A 44 17.89 5.13 -7.91
C THR A 44 16.40 4.83 -7.99
N ALA A 45 15.76 5.18 -9.09
CA ALA A 45 14.38 4.81 -9.37
C ALA A 45 14.13 4.53 -10.85
N ASP A 46 13.15 3.70 -11.13
CA ASP A 46 12.60 3.43 -12.45
C ASP A 46 11.07 3.37 -12.36
N SER A 47 10.38 3.36 -13.48
CA SER A 47 8.91 3.31 -13.53
C SER A 47 8.39 2.31 -14.54
N ALA A 48 7.20 1.75 -14.27
CA ALA A 48 6.49 0.90 -15.22
C ALA A 48 4.96 1.08 -15.07
N PRO A 49 4.20 0.96 -16.17
CA PRO A 49 2.75 0.82 -16.07
C PRO A 49 2.40 -0.51 -15.42
N LEU A 50 1.40 -0.48 -14.54
CA LEU A 50 0.89 -1.68 -13.88
C LEU A 50 -0.61 -1.55 -13.54
N ASP A 51 -1.46 -2.28 -14.26
CA ASP A 51 -2.78 -2.63 -13.74
C ASP A 51 -2.63 -3.90 -12.89
N VAL A 52 -2.79 -3.78 -11.58
CA VAL A 52 -2.64 -4.90 -10.64
C VAL A 52 -3.66 -6.04 -10.86
N ARG A 53 -4.71 -5.79 -11.64
CA ARG A 53 -5.68 -6.81 -12.05
C ARG A 53 -5.11 -7.75 -13.12
N ASP A 54 -4.11 -7.30 -13.85
CA ASP A 54 -3.44 -8.09 -14.89
C ASP A 54 -2.23 -8.82 -14.30
N ARG A 55 -2.35 -10.14 -14.22
CA ARG A 55 -1.30 -11.00 -13.70
C ARG A 55 -0.02 -10.92 -14.54
N SER A 56 -0.13 -10.85 -15.86
CA SER A 56 1.03 -10.78 -16.74
C SER A 56 1.79 -9.46 -16.57
N ALA A 57 1.05 -8.34 -16.38
CA ALA A 57 1.65 -7.07 -16.04
C ALA A 57 2.36 -7.11 -14.68
N ALA A 58 1.78 -7.80 -13.69
CA ALA A 58 2.41 -8.00 -12.39
C ALA A 58 3.71 -8.82 -12.50
N ASP A 59 3.71 -9.95 -13.26
CA ASP A 59 4.91 -10.75 -13.49
C ASP A 59 6.04 -9.91 -14.14
N SER A 60 5.71 -9.10 -15.15
CA SER A 60 6.65 -8.23 -15.83
C SER A 60 7.21 -7.13 -14.91
N ALA A 61 6.37 -6.53 -14.09
CA ALA A 61 6.78 -5.50 -13.13
C ALA A 61 7.72 -6.07 -12.06
N MET A 62 7.43 -7.26 -11.52
CA MET A 62 8.30 -7.88 -10.50
C MET A 62 9.66 -8.27 -11.08
N ALA A 63 9.71 -8.80 -12.30
CA ALA A 63 10.97 -9.09 -12.99
C ALA A 63 11.80 -7.81 -13.23
N ARG A 64 11.14 -6.71 -13.66
CA ARG A 64 11.81 -5.41 -13.85
C ARG A 64 12.33 -4.83 -12.53
N ALA A 65 11.55 -4.93 -11.45
CA ALA A 65 11.98 -4.49 -10.13
C ALA A 65 13.20 -5.27 -9.63
N ALA A 66 13.20 -6.59 -9.80
CA ALA A 66 14.33 -7.44 -9.42
C ALA A 66 15.60 -7.08 -10.22
N ALA A 67 15.47 -6.74 -11.50
CA ALA A 67 16.61 -6.34 -12.34
C ALA A 67 17.32 -5.05 -11.86
N LEU A 68 16.67 -4.21 -11.06
CA LEU A 68 17.30 -3.05 -10.44
C LEU A 68 18.29 -3.41 -9.32
N ALA A 69 18.25 -4.66 -8.83
CA ALA A 69 19.04 -5.14 -7.69
C ALA A 69 19.53 -6.57 -7.93
N ASP A 70 20.29 -6.78 -9.00
CA ASP A 70 20.97 -8.05 -9.34
C ASP A 70 20.05 -9.29 -9.35
N GLY A 71 18.82 -9.11 -9.81
CA GLY A 71 17.82 -10.18 -9.90
C GLY A 71 17.05 -10.46 -8.59
N THR A 72 17.19 -9.62 -7.58
CA THR A 72 16.54 -9.80 -6.28
C THR A 72 15.53 -8.68 -6.00
N LEU A 73 14.31 -9.06 -5.63
CA LEU A 73 13.30 -8.13 -5.12
C LEU A 73 13.23 -8.27 -3.58
N HIS A 74 13.75 -7.30 -2.86
CA HIS A 74 13.78 -7.37 -1.39
C HIS A 74 12.46 -6.94 -0.76
N ILE A 75 11.79 -5.92 -1.31
CA ILE A 75 10.62 -5.29 -0.71
C ILE A 75 9.51 -5.15 -1.75
N LEU A 76 8.34 -5.70 -1.46
CA LEU A 76 7.11 -5.44 -2.20
C LEU A 76 6.16 -4.60 -1.34
N VAL A 77 5.68 -3.47 -1.86
CA VAL A 77 4.63 -2.65 -1.24
C VAL A 77 3.37 -2.72 -2.08
N ASN A 78 2.34 -3.38 -1.58
CA ASN A 78 1.00 -3.43 -2.20
C ASN A 78 0.16 -2.25 -1.73
N ASN A 79 0.24 -1.13 -2.46
CA ASN A 79 -0.43 0.12 -2.12
C ASN A 79 -1.61 0.46 -3.06
N ALA A 80 -1.66 -0.10 -4.26
CA ALA A 80 -2.71 0.19 -5.24
C ALA A 80 -4.12 0.06 -4.65
N GLY A 81 -4.98 1.02 -4.97
CA GLY A 81 -6.33 0.99 -4.44
C GLY A 81 -7.22 2.13 -4.92
N VAL A 82 -8.52 1.88 -4.87
CA VAL A 82 -9.58 2.80 -5.24
C VAL A 82 -10.70 2.79 -4.19
N ILE A 83 -11.54 3.83 -4.21
CA ILE A 83 -12.79 3.85 -3.47
C ILE A 83 -13.97 3.93 -4.43
N ALA A 84 -15.10 3.36 -4.03
CA ALA A 84 -16.39 3.50 -4.71
C ALA A 84 -17.49 3.57 -3.62
N PRO A 85 -17.59 4.72 -2.92
CA PRO A 85 -18.48 4.86 -1.78
C PRO A 85 -19.94 4.91 -2.25
N ALA A 86 -20.77 4.08 -1.62
CA ALA A 86 -22.22 4.09 -1.76
C ALA A 86 -22.87 3.48 -0.52
N MET A 87 -24.08 3.92 -0.17
CA MET A 87 -24.89 3.23 0.83
C MET A 87 -25.27 1.85 0.30
N PHE A 88 -25.41 0.87 1.19
CA PHE A 88 -25.55 -0.54 0.81
C PHE A 88 -26.73 -0.80 -0.14
N ASP A 89 -27.83 -0.12 0.05
CA ASP A 89 -29.04 -0.20 -0.81
C ASP A 89 -28.84 0.37 -2.23
N LYS A 90 -27.75 1.12 -2.45
CA LYS A 90 -27.39 1.76 -3.73
C LYS A 90 -26.06 1.27 -4.28
N LEU A 91 -25.42 0.32 -3.58
CA LEU A 91 -24.13 -0.20 -4.00
C LEU A 91 -24.29 -1.22 -5.12
N GLU A 92 -23.82 -0.88 -6.30
CA GLU A 92 -23.86 -1.76 -7.46
C GLU A 92 -22.82 -2.88 -7.37
N GLU A 93 -23.18 -4.06 -7.87
CA GLU A 93 -22.31 -5.25 -7.86
C GLU A 93 -20.98 -5.00 -8.60
N GLU A 94 -21.03 -4.29 -9.73
CA GLU A 94 -19.84 -3.95 -10.51
C GLU A 94 -18.86 -3.10 -9.69
N ALA A 95 -19.36 -2.09 -8.97
CA ALA A 95 -18.54 -1.27 -8.08
C ALA A 95 -17.95 -2.09 -6.92
N PHE A 96 -18.72 -3.05 -6.38
CA PHE A 96 -18.23 -3.97 -5.36
C PHE A 96 -17.10 -4.85 -5.89
N ARG A 97 -17.31 -5.53 -7.02
CA ARG A 97 -16.31 -6.41 -7.67
C ARG A 97 -15.04 -5.64 -8.02
N ARG A 98 -15.17 -4.47 -8.67
CA ARG A 98 -14.03 -3.64 -9.05
C ARG A 98 -13.12 -3.30 -7.86
N VAL A 99 -13.70 -2.98 -6.71
CA VAL A 99 -12.92 -2.68 -5.50
C VAL A 99 -12.20 -3.94 -5.00
N LEU A 100 -12.85 -5.10 -4.97
CA LEU A 100 -12.23 -6.37 -4.59
C LEU A 100 -11.10 -6.76 -5.56
N ASP A 101 -11.33 -6.62 -6.86
CA ASP A 101 -10.35 -7.00 -7.89
C ASP A 101 -9.08 -6.17 -7.79
N ILE A 102 -9.19 -4.86 -7.59
CA ILE A 102 -8.01 -4.01 -7.45
C ILE A 102 -7.28 -4.28 -6.14
N HIS A 103 -8.01 -4.36 -5.02
CA HIS A 103 -7.37 -4.46 -3.71
C HIS A 103 -6.93 -5.88 -3.37
N VAL A 104 -7.84 -6.86 -3.47
CA VAL A 104 -7.58 -8.23 -3.01
C VAL A 104 -6.85 -9.01 -4.09
N MET A 105 -7.43 -9.07 -5.30
CA MET A 105 -6.80 -9.80 -6.40
C MET A 105 -5.49 -9.13 -6.83
N GLY A 106 -5.44 -7.80 -6.87
CA GLY A 106 -4.20 -7.07 -7.16
C GLY A 106 -3.08 -7.38 -6.16
N THR A 107 -3.38 -7.38 -4.86
CA THR A 107 -2.41 -7.80 -3.82
C THR A 107 -1.98 -9.26 -4.00
N PHE A 108 -2.91 -10.16 -4.32
CA PHE A 108 -2.60 -11.56 -4.59
C PHE A 108 -1.69 -11.71 -5.82
N HIS A 109 -2.01 -11.07 -6.95
CA HIS A 109 -1.21 -11.14 -8.17
C HIS A 109 0.23 -10.65 -7.93
N CYS A 110 0.38 -9.46 -7.36
CA CYS A 110 1.70 -8.88 -7.11
C CYS A 110 2.50 -9.70 -6.09
N ALA A 111 1.88 -10.16 -5.01
CA ALA A 111 2.57 -10.98 -4.01
C ALA A 111 3.04 -12.31 -4.62
N GLN A 112 2.20 -12.99 -5.42
CA GLN A 112 2.55 -14.25 -6.04
C GLN A 112 3.61 -14.06 -7.14
N ALA A 113 3.53 -12.99 -7.94
CA ALA A 113 4.52 -12.65 -8.96
C ALA A 113 5.89 -12.31 -8.35
N ALA A 114 5.93 -11.77 -7.13
CA ALA A 114 7.16 -11.45 -6.43
C ALA A 114 7.91 -12.68 -5.88
N LEU A 115 7.20 -13.79 -5.59
CA LEU A 115 7.77 -14.96 -4.91
C LEU A 115 9.08 -15.51 -5.51
N PRO A 116 9.24 -15.61 -6.85
CA PRO A 116 10.47 -16.11 -7.45
C PRO A 116 11.70 -15.22 -7.19
N PHE A 117 11.49 -13.95 -6.89
CA PHE A 117 12.54 -12.95 -6.75
C PHE A 117 12.83 -12.59 -5.30
N LEU A 118 11.95 -12.95 -4.36
CA LEU A 118 12.14 -12.66 -2.93
C LEU A 118 13.25 -13.55 -2.35
N PRO A 119 14.22 -12.97 -1.62
CA PRO A 119 15.31 -13.73 -1.02
C PRO A 119 14.84 -14.57 0.18
N ASP A 120 15.50 -15.71 0.40
CA ASP A 120 15.22 -16.65 1.51
C ASP A 120 16.18 -16.47 2.71
N ASP A 121 16.87 -15.34 2.77
CA ASP A 121 17.90 -15.01 3.77
C ASP A 121 17.42 -14.16 4.95
N GLY A 122 16.13 -13.83 4.96
CA GLY A 122 15.52 -13.00 6.00
C GLY A 122 15.40 -11.52 5.64
N ARG A 123 15.81 -11.11 4.43
CA ARG A 123 15.68 -9.73 3.93
C ARG A 123 14.40 -9.49 3.10
N GLY A 124 13.65 -10.55 2.78
CA GLY A 124 12.39 -10.43 2.03
C GLY A 124 11.28 -9.77 2.85
N ARG A 125 10.60 -8.77 2.28
CA ARG A 125 9.50 -8.02 2.90
C ARG A 125 8.31 -7.89 1.95
N ILE A 126 7.12 -8.19 2.44
CA ILE A 126 5.85 -7.82 1.78
C ILE A 126 5.09 -6.92 2.73
N ILE A 127 4.78 -5.70 2.29
CA ILE A 127 4.06 -4.71 3.07
C ILE A 127 2.75 -4.38 2.35
N ASN A 128 1.65 -4.81 2.93
CA ASN A 128 0.32 -4.59 2.37
C ASN A 128 -0.32 -3.33 2.97
N VAL A 129 -1.12 -2.60 2.18
CA VAL A 129 -1.86 -1.45 2.67
C VAL A 129 -3.32 -1.83 2.90
N THR A 130 -3.70 -1.93 4.18
CA THR A 130 -5.09 -2.05 4.60
C THR A 130 -5.66 -0.67 5.01
N SER A 131 -6.63 -0.62 5.88
CA SER A 131 -7.28 0.62 6.37
C SER A 131 -7.97 0.35 7.70
N SER A 132 -8.24 1.40 8.47
CA SER A 132 -9.20 1.38 9.59
C SER A 132 -10.56 0.82 9.15
N ALA A 133 -10.98 1.07 7.90
CA ALA A 133 -12.20 0.51 7.34
C ALA A 133 -12.20 -1.04 7.29
N GLY A 134 -11.03 -1.67 7.13
CA GLY A 134 -10.88 -3.12 7.20
C GLY A 134 -10.87 -3.67 8.63
N LEU A 135 -10.58 -2.83 9.61
CA LEU A 135 -10.53 -3.20 11.03
C LEU A 135 -11.90 -3.07 11.70
N VAL A 136 -12.59 -1.95 11.48
CA VAL A 136 -13.82 -1.59 12.22
C VAL A 136 -15.02 -1.26 11.33
N GLY A 137 -14.85 -1.35 10.01
CA GLY A 137 -15.89 -0.96 9.05
C GLY A 137 -16.00 0.56 8.89
N THR A 138 -16.67 0.99 7.82
CA THR A 138 -16.96 2.40 7.54
C THR A 138 -18.29 2.55 6.80
N LEU A 139 -19.12 3.48 7.25
CA LEU A 139 -20.41 3.78 6.64
C LEU A 139 -20.24 4.16 5.15
N GLY A 140 -21.07 3.57 4.28
CA GLY A 140 -21.03 3.82 2.84
C GLY A 140 -19.82 3.23 2.11
N GLN A 141 -19.09 2.30 2.73
CA GLN A 141 -17.89 1.68 2.15
C GLN A 141 -17.86 0.16 2.40
N VAL A 142 -18.98 -0.53 2.23
CA VAL A 142 -19.05 -2.00 2.44
C VAL A 142 -18.06 -2.76 1.54
N ASN A 143 -17.95 -2.37 0.27
CA ASN A 143 -16.99 -2.92 -0.68
C ASN A 143 -15.53 -2.70 -0.25
N TYR A 144 -15.20 -1.48 0.13
CA TYR A 144 -13.84 -1.10 0.56
C TYR A 144 -13.47 -1.76 1.89
N SER A 145 -14.40 -1.79 2.85
CA SER A 145 -14.19 -2.48 4.13
C SER A 145 -13.97 -3.97 3.95
N ALA A 146 -14.78 -4.63 3.10
CA ALA A 146 -14.61 -6.04 2.76
C ALA A 146 -13.25 -6.32 2.11
N ALA A 147 -12.83 -5.48 1.14
CA ALA A 147 -11.55 -5.60 0.48
C ALA A 147 -10.38 -5.42 1.46
N LYS A 148 -10.43 -4.38 2.31
CA LYS A 148 -9.36 -4.10 3.27
C LYS A 148 -9.30 -5.13 4.42
N ALA A 149 -10.41 -5.73 4.81
CA ALA A 149 -10.45 -6.89 5.70
C ALA A 149 -9.86 -8.14 5.02
N GLY A 150 -10.14 -8.35 3.72
CA GLY A 150 -9.52 -9.41 2.92
C GLY A 150 -7.99 -9.32 2.90
N ILE A 151 -7.43 -8.12 2.77
CA ILE A 151 -5.98 -7.89 2.84
C ILE A 151 -5.40 -8.29 4.20
N ILE A 152 -6.13 -8.07 5.30
CA ILE A 152 -5.70 -8.50 6.64
C ILE A 152 -5.59 -10.04 6.70
N GLY A 153 -6.60 -10.76 6.20
CA GLY A 153 -6.57 -12.22 6.11
C GLY A 153 -5.42 -12.72 5.25
N LEU A 154 -5.23 -12.13 4.05
CA LEU A 154 -4.14 -12.41 3.13
C LEU A 154 -2.76 -12.22 3.81
N THR A 155 -2.56 -11.11 4.49
CA THR A 155 -1.32 -10.79 5.22
C THR A 155 -0.98 -11.85 6.25
N LYS A 156 -1.96 -12.25 7.06
CA LYS A 156 -1.75 -13.24 8.13
C LYS A 156 -1.46 -14.64 7.59
N SER A 157 -2.14 -15.05 6.50
CA SER A 157 -1.89 -16.34 5.86
C SER A 157 -0.51 -16.38 5.20
N LEU A 158 -0.18 -15.38 4.38
CA LEU A 158 1.12 -15.29 3.72
C LEU A 158 2.27 -15.24 4.74
N ALA A 159 2.12 -14.54 5.86
CA ALA A 159 3.11 -14.52 6.93
C ALA A 159 3.43 -15.91 7.48
N ARG A 160 2.41 -16.79 7.60
CA ARG A 160 2.59 -18.17 8.05
C ARG A 160 3.23 -19.05 6.98
N GLU A 161 2.77 -18.93 5.73
CA GLU A 161 3.24 -19.74 4.60
C GLU A 161 4.69 -19.41 4.25
N LEU A 162 5.07 -18.13 4.27
CA LEU A 162 6.39 -17.66 3.89
C LEU A 162 7.41 -17.63 5.03
N ALA A 163 7.00 -17.96 6.26
CA ALA A 163 7.88 -17.97 7.44
C ALA A 163 9.11 -18.87 7.25
N ARG A 164 8.95 -20.05 6.63
CA ARG A 164 10.07 -20.95 6.35
C ARG A 164 11.08 -20.38 5.36
N ARG A 165 10.63 -19.51 4.47
CA ARG A 165 11.46 -18.72 3.55
C ARG A 165 12.03 -17.46 4.20
N ARG A 166 11.73 -17.23 5.47
CA ARG A 166 12.12 -16.03 6.23
C ARG A 166 11.67 -14.71 5.57
N VAL A 167 10.61 -14.74 4.78
CA VAL A 167 9.96 -13.55 4.21
C VAL A 167 8.94 -13.03 5.21
N LEU A 168 9.07 -11.76 5.59
CA LEU A 168 8.17 -11.12 6.55
C LEU A 168 7.03 -10.42 5.81
N VAL A 169 5.81 -10.68 6.26
CA VAL A 169 4.60 -10.12 5.63
C VAL A 169 3.79 -9.36 6.68
N ASN A 170 3.65 -8.05 6.50
CA ASN A 170 2.89 -7.19 7.42
C ASN A 170 1.94 -6.27 6.65
N ALA A 171 1.01 -5.66 7.35
CA ALA A 171 0.12 -4.66 6.80
C ALA A 171 0.17 -3.34 7.59
N LEU A 172 -0.04 -2.23 6.89
CA LEU A 172 -0.24 -0.91 7.48
C LEU A 172 -1.68 -0.45 7.22
N ALA A 173 -2.31 0.15 8.23
CA ALA A 173 -3.61 0.81 8.12
C ALA A 173 -3.41 2.34 8.28
N PRO A 174 -3.02 3.05 7.20
CA PRO A 174 -2.67 4.45 7.28
C PRO A 174 -3.90 5.36 7.21
N LEU A 175 -3.78 6.54 7.84
CA LEU A 175 -4.71 7.67 7.67
C LEU A 175 -3.90 8.93 7.38
N ALA A 176 -4.01 9.47 6.16
CA ALA A 176 -3.28 10.66 5.74
C ALA A 176 -4.14 11.61 4.89
N ALA A 177 -3.70 12.85 4.82
CA ALA A 177 -4.25 13.88 3.94
C ALA A 177 -3.83 13.61 2.48
N THR A 178 -4.69 12.95 1.72
CA THR A 178 -4.47 12.56 0.32
C THR A 178 -5.63 13.02 -0.56
N PRO A 179 -5.51 12.97 -1.89
CA PRO A 179 -6.65 13.18 -2.79
C PRO A 179 -7.83 12.24 -2.50
N MET A 180 -7.56 10.99 -2.09
CA MET A 180 -8.60 10.02 -1.73
C MET A 180 -9.44 10.46 -0.51
N THR A 181 -8.85 11.20 0.41
CA THR A 181 -9.53 11.71 1.62
C THR A 181 -10.00 13.15 1.50
N GLU A 182 -9.74 13.82 0.37
CA GLU A 182 -10.00 15.24 0.19
C GLU A 182 -11.47 15.61 0.37
N THR A 183 -12.39 14.85 -0.23
CA THR A 183 -13.84 15.08 -0.09
C THR A 183 -14.29 15.08 1.36
N ILE A 184 -13.75 14.16 2.20
CA ILE A 184 -14.10 14.09 3.62
C ILE A 184 -13.48 15.25 4.40
N ARG A 185 -12.27 15.66 4.04
CA ARG A 185 -11.52 16.74 4.73
C ARG A 185 -12.07 18.14 4.42
N THR A 186 -12.61 18.33 3.22
CA THR A 186 -13.12 19.64 2.76
C THR A 186 -14.61 19.81 2.96
N ASN A 187 -15.37 18.75 3.21
CA ASN A 187 -16.79 18.83 3.49
C ASN A 187 -17.04 19.28 4.93
N GLU A 188 -17.59 20.49 5.11
CA GLU A 188 -17.83 21.10 6.43
C GLU A 188 -18.60 20.20 7.40
N LYS A 189 -19.55 19.41 6.88
CA LYS A 189 -20.38 18.51 7.71
C LYS A 189 -19.58 17.34 8.29
N PHE A 190 -18.62 16.80 7.52
CA PHE A 190 -17.90 15.58 7.90
C PHE A 190 -16.50 15.85 8.44
N ALA A 191 -15.88 16.96 8.06
CA ALA A 191 -14.50 17.27 8.44
C ALA A 191 -14.30 17.31 9.96
N ALA A 192 -15.15 18.02 10.67
CA ALA A 192 -15.07 18.14 12.13
C ALA A 192 -15.34 16.80 12.83
N GLN A 193 -16.33 16.03 12.35
CA GLN A 193 -16.66 14.71 12.92
C GLN A 193 -15.53 13.71 12.70
N MET A 194 -14.90 13.75 11.53
CA MET A 194 -13.80 12.86 11.21
C MET A 194 -12.55 13.23 12.02
N LEU A 195 -12.26 14.52 12.15
CA LEU A 195 -11.14 15.01 12.95
C LEU A 195 -11.28 14.65 14.44
N ALA A 196 -12.50 14.73 14.98
CA ALA A 196 -12.80 14.36 16.36
C ALA A 196 -12.55 12.86 16.67
N ARG A 197 -12.50 12.01 15.64
CA ARG A 197 -12.17 10.58 15.79
C ARG A 197 -10.68 10.31 15.83
N ILE A 198 -9.83 11.31 15.55
CA ILE A 198 -8.38 11.17 15.55
C ILE A 198 -7.85 11.77 16.86
N PRO A 199 -7.40 10.98 17.84
CA PRO A 199 -6.90 11.48 19.13
C PRO A 199 -5.77 12.52 18.98
N LEU A 200 -4.90 12.39 17.98
CA LEU A 200 -3.86 13.41 17.71
C LEU A 200 -4.41 14.73 17.15
N GLY A 201 -5.73 14.85 16.89
CA GLY A 201 -6.40 16.08 16.52
C GLY A 201 -6.07 16.64 15.13
N ARG A 202 -5.40 15.86 14.28
CA ARG A 202 -5.01 16.30 12.94
C ARG A 202 -4.87 15.12 11.98
N TRP A 203 -4.92 15.40 10.69
CA TRP A 203 -4.51 14.47 9.65
C TRP A 203 -2.99 14.40 9.56
N ALA A 204 -2.46 13.22 9.30
CA ALA A 204 -1.05 13.07 8.98
C ALA A 204 -0.77 13.53 7.54
N GLU A 205 0.40 14.06 7.29
CA GLU A 205 0.92 14.21 5.94
C GLU A 205 1.45 12.84 5.43
N PRO A 206 1.38 12.54 4.12
CA PRO A 206 1.88 11.27 3.58
C PRO A 206 3.31 10.93 3.98
N ALA A 207 4.18 11.93 4.13
CA ALA A 207 5.57 11.74 4.55
C ALA A 207 5.69 11.19 5.98
N GLU A 208 4.76 11.53 6.88
CA GLU A 208 4.74 11.00 8.26
C GLU A 208 4.38 9.51 8.28
N ILE A 209 3.53 9.08 7.34
CA ILE A 209 3.15 7.66 7.17
C ILE A 209 4.31 6.85 6.60
N ALA A 210 5.08 7.42 5.66
CA ALA A 210 6.13 6.73 4.93
C ALA A 210 7.21 6.14 5.84
N GLY A 211 7.52 6.77 6.98
CA GLY A 211 8.47 6.25 7.97
C GLY A 211 8.10 4.86 8.52
N SER A 212 6.82 4.57 8.65
CA SER A 212 6.34 3.25 9.10
C SER A 212 6.60 2.15 8.06
N PHE A 213 6.56 2.48 6.77
CA PHE A 213 6.94 1.55 5.70
C PHE A 213 8.44 1.27 5.72
N VAL A 214 9.27 2.32 5.88
CA VAL A 214 10.72 2.16 6.01
C VAL A 214 11.07 1.30 7.23
N PHE A 215 10.40 1.51 8.37
CA PHE A 215 10.58 0.66 9.55
C PHE A 215 10.28 -0.81 9.26
N LEU A 216 9.11 -1.13 8.69
CA LEU A 216 8.75 -2.52 8.36
C LEU A 216 9.63 -3.13 7.26
N ALA A 217 10.24 -2.32 6.41
CA ALA A 217 11.17 -2.75 5.37
C ALA A 217 12.59 -3.01 5.93
N SER A 218 12.93 -2.45 7.08
CA SER A 218 14.27 -2.50 7.67
C SER A 218 14.52 -3.73 8.55
N ASP A 219 15.77 -3.90 8.99
CA ASP A 219 16.19 -4.92 9.95
C ASP A 219 15.64 -4.68 11.36
N ALA A 220 15.24 -3.45 11.69
CA ALA A 220 14.57 -3.14 12.96
C ALA A 220 13.24 -3.90 13.13
N ALA A 221 12.62 -4.34 12.03
CA ALA A 221 11.40 -5.15 12.02
C ALA A 221 11.67 -6.64 11.77
N SER A 222 12.90 -7.13 11.90
CA SER A 222 13.30 -8.50 11.53
C SER A 222 12.57 -9.63 12.28
N PHE A 223 11.88 -9.31 13.37
CA PHE A 223 11.07 -10.28 14.14
C PHE A 223 9.57 -9.94 14.16
N ILE A 224 9.11 -9.14 13.17
CA ILE A 224 7.72 -8.71 13.05
C ILE A 224 7.14 -9.33 11.77
N THR A 225 6.14 -10.21 11.92
CA THR A 225 5.41 -10.78 10.78
C THR A 225 3.94 -11.04 11.14
N GLY A 226 3.03 -10.97 10.16
CA GLY A 226 1.60 -11.19 10.33
C GLY A 226 0.88 -10.05 11.06
N GLN A 227 1.53 -8.91 11.29
CA GLN A 227 0.96 -7.80 12.04
C GLN A 227 0.21 -6.82 11.14
N VAL A 228 -0.80 -6.17 11.73
CA VAL A 228 -1.51 -5.04 11.15
C VAL A 228 -1.25 -3.84 12.05
N LEU A 229 -0.50 -2.87 11.55
CA LEU A 229 -0.13 -1.68 12.30
C LEU A 229 -0.99 -0.49 11.87
N PRO A 230 -1.91 0.02 12.71
CA PRO A 230 -2.58 1.29 12.47
C PRO A 230 -1.57 2.45 12.53
N VAL A 231 -1.60 3.33 11.53
CA VAL A 231 -0.82 4.57 11.47
C VAL A 231 -1.80 5.69 11.19
N ASP A 232 -2.64 5.98 12.16
CA ASP A 232 -3.89 6.72 12.00
C ASP A 232 -4.15 7.77 13.10
N GLY A 233 -3.12 8.09 13.87
CA GLY A 233 -3.22 9.06 14.97
C GLY A 233 -4.06 8.59 16.15
N GLY A 234 -4.22 7.27 16.33
CA GLY A 234 -5.00 6.65 17.38
C GLY A 234 -6.49 6.49 17.07
N MET A 235 -6.88 6.64 15.79
CA MET A 235 -8.30 6.52 15.39
C MET A 235 -8.87 5.13 15.65
N VAL A 236 -8.04 4.09 15.55
CA VAL A 236 -8.39 2.70 15.89
C VAL A 236 -7.39 2.18 16.91
N MET A 237 -7.90 1.85 18.09
CA MET A 237 -7.14 1.27 19.20
C MET A 237 -7.83 0.00 19.69
#